data_85410976fab1b5db2332e8d2be296f41
#
_entry.id   85410976fab1b5db2332e8d2be296f41
#
_cell.length_a   1.000
_cell.length_b   1.000
_cell.length_c   1.000
_cell.angle_alpha   90.00
_cell.angle_beta   90.00
_cell.angle_gamma   90.00
#
_symmetry.space_group_name_H-M   'P 1'
#
loop_
_entity.id
_entity.type
_entity.pdbx_description
1 polymer ?
#
loop_
_entity_poly.entity_id
_entity_poly.type
_entity_poly.pdbx_seq_one_letter_code
_entity_poly.pdbx_strand_id
1 'polypeptide(L)'
;DMLQPNAEPGDIRFLDSNGDGVINSDDITDIGNPWPKHILGLSSNFTYKNFYVSTIFSTQLGHDIYRTYERTDVPYSNYQSFWMDRWTPENPSSELPRLTALDPNNNQRPSSFYVEKGNFLRLRNLQIGWNLPKDLCAKANMTDVKVYLTGNNLFTVTNYRGFDPVSYTHL
;
A
#
# COMPACT_ATOMS: atom_id res chain seq x y z
N ASP A 1 -7.71 32.96 -1.44
CA ASP A 1 -6.45 32.92 -0.71
C ASP A 1 -5.41 33.72 -1.50
N MET A 2 -4.67 34.62 -0.85
CA MET A 2 -3.66 35.42 -1.56
C MET A 2 -2.52 34.59 -2.13
N LEU A 3 -2.19 33.46 -1.49
CA LEU A 3 -1.11 32.55 -1.93
C LEU A 3 -1.52 31.69 -3.12
N GLN A 4 -2.80 31.38 -3.27
CA GLN A 4 -3.35 30.54 -4.33
C GLN A 4 -4.55 31.24 -4.98
N PRO A 5 -4.34 32.22 -5.86
CA PRO A 5 -5.42 33.07 -6.39
C PRO A 5 -6.43 32.29 -7.25
N ASN A 6 -6.04 31.13 -7.79
CA ASN A 6 -6.89 30.28 -8.61
C ASN A 6 -7.58 29.15 -7.81
N ALA A 7 -7.35 29.09 -6.51
CA ALA A 7 -7.95 28.07 -5.67
C ALA A 7 -9.42 28.36 -5.41
N GLU A 8 -10.23 27.32 -5.50
CA GLU A 8 -11.64 27.32 -5.14
C GLU A 8 -11.92 26.38 -3.97
N PRO A 9 -13.09 26.46 -3.32
CA PRO A 9 -13.47 25.53 -2.27
C PRO A 9 -13.31 24.06 -2.71
N GLY A 10 -12.63 23.28 -1.88
CA GLY A 10 -12.33 21.88 -2.18
C GLY A 10 -10.99 21.64 -2.88
N ASP A 11 -10.25 22.66 -3.24
CA ASP A 11 -8.88 22.49 -3.77
C ASP A 11 -7.87 22.21 -2.66
N ILE A 12 -6.74 21.63 -3.03
CA ILE A 12 -5.63 21.38 -2.12
C ILE A 12 -4.98 22.73 -1.74
N ARG A 13 -4.80 22.94 -0.47
CA ARG A 13 -4.02 24.06 0.05
C ARG A 13 -2.56 23.66 0.20
N PHE A 14 -1.70 24.33 -0.56
CA PHE A 14 -0.26 24.14 -0.47
C PHE A 14 0.36 25.03 0.61
N LEU A 15 1.47 24.59 1.16
CA LEU A 15 2.20 25.31 2.21
C LEU A 15 3.29 26.16 1.56
N ASP A 16 3.31 27.44 1.92
CA ASP A 16 4.45 28.34 1.72
C ASP A 16 5.47 27.99 2.81
N SER A 17 6.51 27.25 2.44
CA SER A 17 7.47 26.67 3.38
C SER A 17 8.53 27.69 3.82
N ASN A 18 8.86 28.64 2.96
CA ASN A 18 9.87 29.65 3.22
C ASN A 18 9.27 30.98 3.74
N GLY A 19 7.95 31.17 3.60
CA GLY A 19 7.22 32.33 4.10
C GLY A 19 7.37 33.57 3.23
N ASP A 20 7.72 33.42 1.95
CA ASP A 20 7.94 34.55 1.02
C ASP A 20 6.63 35.07 0.38
N GLY A 21 5.51 34.42 0.63
CA GLY A 21 4.20 34.81 0.12
C GLY A 21 3.90 34.36 -1.29
N VAL A 22 4.70 33.43 -1.85
CA VAL A 22 4.51 32.84 -3.19
C VAL A 22 4.74 31.35 -3.14
N ILE A 23 3.80 30.55 -3.64
CA ILE A 23 3.99 29.11 -3.74
C ILE A 23 4.69 28.75 -5.05
N ASN A 24 5.96 28.34 -4.96
CA ASN A 24 6.84 28.03 -6.08
C ASN A 24 7.78 26.86 -5.80
N SER A 25 8.86 26.70 -6.58
CA SER A 25 9.84 25.62 -6.41
C SER A 25 10.65 25.70 -5.11
N ASP A 26 10.74 26.86 -4.50
CA ASP A 26 11.51 27.07 -3.27
C ASP A 26 10.76 26.54 -2.03
N ASP A 27 9.47 26.19 -2.20
CA ASP A 27 8.65 25.53 -1.19
C ASP A 27 8.72 24.01 -1.22
N ILE A 28 9.49 23.43 -2.17
CA ILE A 28 9.64 21.98 -2.27
C ILE A 28 10.40 21.47 -1.04
N THR A 29 9.74 20.57 -0.31
CA THR A 29 10.29 19.96 0.90
C THR A 29 10.25 18.42 0.79
N ASP A 30 10.93 17.75 1.70
CA ASP A 30 10.84 16.28 1.82
C ASP A 30 9.42 15.91 2.32
N ILE A 31 8.69 15.14 1.51
CA ILE A 31 7.32 14.72 1.81
C ILE A 31 7.21 13.27 2.26
N GLY A 32 8.31 12.51 2.26
CA GLY A 32 8.30 11.13 2.71
C GLY A 32 9.56 10.34 2.34
N ASN A 33 9.68 9.17 2.92
CA ASN A 33 10.82 8.27 2.69
C ASN A 33 10.35 6.91 2.17
N PRO A 34 10.72 6.51 0.94
CA PRO A 34 10.32 5.22 0.38
C PRO A 34 11.06 4.03 0.99
N TRP A 35 12.13 4.26 1.74
CA TRP A 35 12.92 3.19 2.35
C TRP A 35 12.34 2.75 3.69
N PRO A 36 12.07 1.45 3.90
CA PRO A 36 11.58 0.97 5.17
C PRO A 36 12.64 1.12 6.27
N LYS A 37 12.22 1.64 7.42
CA LYS A 37 13.08 1.72 8.61
C LYS A 37 13.32 0.37 9.24
N HIS A 38 12.35 -0.55 9.12
CA HIS A 38 12.43 -1.90 9.67
C HIS A 38 11.92 -2.91 8.66
N ILE A 39 12.69 -3.97 8.45
CA ILE A 39 12.31 -5.14 7.68
C ILE A 39 12.43 -6.34 8.61
N LEU A 40 11.33 -7.03 8.88
CA LEU A 40 11.29 -8.16 9.79
C LEU A 40 10.72 -9.38 9.07
N GLY A 41 11.27 -10.54 9.40
CA GLY A 41 10.78 -11.84 8.95
C GLY A 41 10.60 -12.76 10.14
N LEU A 42 9.52 -13.53 10.14
CA LEU A 42 9.27 -14.57 11.13
C LEU A 42 8.99 -15.87 10.39
N SER A 43 9.79 -16.89 10.66
CA SER A 43 9.50 -18.26 10.22
C SER A 43 9.15 -19.13 11.43
N SER A 44 8.11 -19.93 11.29
CA SER A 44 7.68 -20.86 12.31
C SER A 44 7.42 -22.23 11.70
N ASN A 45 7.95 -23.27 12.37
CA ASN A 45 7.70 -24.66 11.99
C ASN A 45 7.15 -25.39 13.22
N PHE A 46 5.99 -25.97 13.04
CA PHE A 46 5.33 -26.76 14.08
C PHE A 46 5.10 -28.17 13.55
N THR A 47 5.52 -29.15 14.33
CA THR A 47 5.31 -30.56 13.99
C THR A 47 4.62 -31.27 15.15
N TYR A 48 3.54 -31.97 14.83
CA TYR A 48 2.82 -32.78 15.77
C TYR A 48 2.53 -34.16 15.15
N LYS A 49 3.15 -35.19 15.75
CA LYS A 49 3.14 -36.56 15.17
C LYS A 49 3.60 -36.53 13.72
N ASN A 50 2.69 -36.86 12.81
CA ASN A 50 2.94 -36.96 11.37
C ASN A 50 2.55 -35.69 10.60
N PHE A 51 1.97 -34.68 11.26
CA PHE A 51 1.59 -33.41 10.67
C PHE A 51 2.63 -32.34 10.92
N TYR A 52 2.86 -31.51 9.94
CA TYR A 52 3.66 -30.30 10.12
C TYR A 52 3.00 -29.09 9.47
N VAL A 53 3.27 -27.94 10.07
CA VAL A 53 2.85 -26.62 9.56
C VAL A 53 4.10 -25.74 9.53
N SER A 54 4.38 -25.15 8.38
CA SER A 54 5.43 -24.17 8.20
C SER A 54 4.83 -22.85 7.75
N THR A 55 5.24 -21.76 8.40
CA THR A 55 4.76 -20.42 8.06
C THR A 55 5.93 -19.46 7.91
N ILE A 56 5.81 -18.53 6.96
CA ILE A 56 6.74 -17.43 6.78
C ILE A 56 5.94 -16.12 6.72
N PHE A 57 6.18 -15.25 7.67
CA PHE A 57 5.68 -13.89 7.68
C PHE A 57 6.78 -12.91 7.31
N SER A 58 6.40 -11.83 6.65
CA SER A 58 7.27 -10.68 6.42
C SER A 58 6.54 -9.38 6.67
N THR A 59 7.25 -8.39 7.17
CA THR A 59 6.73 -7.04 7.38
C THR A 59 7.78 -6.00 7.01
N GLN A 60 7.31 -4.88 6.50
CA GLN A 60 8.10 -3.66 6.32
C GLN A 60 7.37 -2.51 6.99
N LEU A 61 8.12 -1.72 7.74
CA LEU A 61 7.58 -0.64 8.55
C LEU A 61 8.39 0.64 8.37
N GLY A 62 7.69 1.77 8.40
CA GLY A 62 8.29 3.10 8.41
C GLY A 62 8.76 3.57 7.04
N HIS A 63 8.09 3.15 5.97
CA HIS A 63 8.25 3.71 4.64
C HIS A 63 6.96 4.34 4.14
N ASP A 64 7.11 5.22 3.18
CA ASP A 64 6.04 5.93 2.52
C ASP A 64 5.96 5.52 1.06
N ILE A 65 4.75 5.49 0.52
CA ILE A 65 4.48 5.16 -0.88
C ILE A 65 3.82 6.38 -1.52
N TYR A 66 4.39 6.86 -2.62
CA TYR A 66 3.75 7.88 -3.44
C TYR A 66 2.69 7.23 -4.33
N ARG A 67 1.48 7.75 -4.27
CA ARG A 67 0.31 7.23 -4.98
C ARG A 67 0.31 7.74 -6.41
N THR A 68 0.73 6.90 -7.36
CA THR A 68 0.86 7.27 -8.78
C THR A 68 -0.23 6.69 -9.67
N TYR A 69 -1.09 5.84 -9.13
CA TYR A 69 -2.11 5.15 -9.92
C TYR A 69 -3.34 6.00 -10.24
N GLU A 70 -3.44 7.20 -9.67
CA GLU A 70 -4.53 8.12 -9.95
C GLU A 70 -4.12 9.09 -11.06
N ARG A 71 -4.92 9.06 -12.11
CA ARG A 71 -4.80 9.95 -13.26
C ARG A 71 -5.85 11.07 -13.12
N THR A 72 -5.54 12.06 -12.29
CA THR A 72 -6.43 13.20 -12.07
C THR A 72 -6.43 14.18 -13.27
N ASP A 73 -5.43 14.07 -14.14
CA ASP A 73 -5.27 14.83 -15.38
C ASP A 73 -6.18 14.35 -16.53
N VAL A 74 -6.82 13.17 -16.36
CA VAL A 74 -7.70 12.62 -17.38
C VAL A 74 -9.14 12.62 -16.89
N PRO A 75 -10.03 13.43 -17.47
CA PRO A 75 -11.42 13.59 -17.01
C PRO A 75 -12.26 12.30 -17.02
N TYR A 76 -11.85 11.33 -17.83
CA TYR A 76 -12.56 10.05 -18.03
C TYR A 76 -11.85 8.85 -17.43
N SER A 77 -10.87 9.06 -16.53
CA SER A 77 -10.20 7.96 -15.84
C SER A 77 -11.13 7.32 -14.81
N ASN A 78 -10.96 6.01 -14.60
CA ASN A 78 -11.64 5.34 -13.51
C ASN A 78 -10.95 5.70 -12.19
N TYR A 79 -11.75 6.25 -11.27
CA TYR A 79 -11.32 6.52 -9.91
C TYR A 79 -11.66 5.35 -8.99
N GLN A 80 -10.91 5.19 -7.93
CA GLN A 80 -11.23 4.22 -6.90
C GLN A 80 -12.48 4.65 -6.11
N SER A 81 -13.16 3.68 -5.49
CA SER A 81 -14.43 3.90 -4.81
C SER A 81 -14.37 4.94 -3.69
N PHE A 82 -13.22 5.12 -3.03
CA PHE A 82 -13.08 6.11 -1.98
C PHE A 82 -13.24 7.57 -2.47
N TRP A 83 -13.02 7.84 -3.78
CA TRP A 83 -13.28 9.14 -4.39
C TRP A 83 -14.76 9.50 -4.44
N MET A 84 -15.65 8.57 -4.12
CA MET A 84 -17.07 8.89 -3.93
C MET A 84 -17.28 9.87 -2.76
N ASP A 85 -16.37 9.87 -1.78
CA ASP A 85 -16.38 10.76 -0.62
C ASP A 85 -15.59 12.07 -0.84
N ARG A 86 -15.31 12.41 -2.10
CA ARG A 86 -14.62 13.65 -2.46
C ARG A 86 -15.42 14.88 -2.05
N TRP A 87 -14.73 16.00 -1.95
CA TRP A 87 -15.38 17.27 -1.71
C TRP A 87 -16.39 17.62 -2.81
N THR A 88 -17.60 17.94 -2.39
CA THR A 88 -18.67 18.59 -3.17
C THR A 88 -19.35 19.60 -2.27
N PRO A 89 -20.15 20.56 -2.82
CA PRO A 89 -20.91 21.47 -1.98
C PRO A 89 -21.87 20.77 -0.99
N GLU A 90 -22.38 19.60 -1.37
CA GLU A 90 -23.26 18.76 -0.55
C GLU A 90 -22.49 17.87 0.44
N ASN A 91 -21.22 17.59 0.13
CA ASN A 91 -20.32 16.79 0.98
C ASN A 91 -18.98 17.51 1.15
N PRO A 92 -18.88 18.52 2.03
CA PRO A 92 -17.65 19.29 2.24
C PRO A 92 -16.62 18.48 3.04
N SER A 93 -16.10 17.39 2.49
CA SER A 93 -15.01 16.61 3.06
C SER A 93 -13.71 17.42 3.04
N SER A 94 -12.94 17.37 4.12
CA SER A 94 -11.60 17.96 4.20
C SER A 94 -10.47 16.99 3.80
N GLU A 95 -10.79 15.71 3.58
CA GLU A 95 -9.77 14.69 3.31
C GLU A 95 -9.48 14.51 1.81
N LEU A 96 -10.52 14.64 0.97
CA LEU A 96 -10.38 14.46 -0.48
C LEU A 96 -10.75 15.76 -1.20
N PRO A 97 -9.90 16.21 -2.13
CA PRO A 97 -10.19 17.41 -2.90
C PRO A 97 -11.34 17.20 -3.90
N ARG A 98 -11.83 18.31 -4.42
CA ARG A 98 -12.74 18.29 -5.54
C ARG A 98 -12.07 17.71 -6.79
N LEU A 99 -12.87 17.14 -7.69
CA LEU A 99 -12.43 16.75 -9.01
C LEU A 99 -12.80 17.83 -10.02
N THR A 100 -11.82 18.28 -10.79
CA THR A 100 -12.00 19.27 -11.84
C THR A 100 -11.17 18.90 -13.06
N ALA A 101 -11.75 19.05 -14.26
CA ALA A 101 -11.07 18.74 -15.51
C ALA A 101 -10.02 19.79 -15.91
N LEU A 102 -10.19 21.02 -15.46
CA LEU A 102 -9.29 22.14 -15.81
C LEU A 102 -8.14 22.32 -14.83
N ASP A 103 -8.29 21.83 -13.61
CA ASP A 103 -7.33 21.92 -12.49
C ASP A 103 -6.59 23.27 -12.39
N PRO A 104 -7.29 24.40 -12.27
CA PRO A 104 -6.67 25.72 -12.27
C PRO A 104 -5.73 25.95 -11.09
N ASN A 105 -5.92 25.22 -9.99
CA ASN A 105 -5.08 25.24 -8.79
C ASN A 105 -3.86 24.31 -8.89
N ASN A 106 -3.78 23.46 -9.94
CA ASN A 106 -2.77 22.41 -10.10
C ASN A 106 -2.72 21.47 -8.88
N ASN A 107 -3.87 20.92 -8.50
CA ASN A 107 -4.00 19.95 -7.41
C ASN A 107 -3.18 18.68 -7.64
N GLN A 108 -2.84 18.42 -8.92
CA GLN A 108 -2.09 17.23 -9.35
C GLN A 108 -0.59 17.33 -9.10
N ARG A 109 -0.08 18.50 -8.72
CA ARG A 109 1.35 18.64 -8.41
C ARG A 109 1.76 17.68 -7.31
N PRO A 110 3.00 17.14 -7.36
CA PRO A 110 3.52 16.31 -6.28
C PRO A 110 3.38 17.00 -4.93
N SER A 111 2.74 16.31 -3.98
CA SER A 111 2.51 16.83 -2.64
C SER A 111 2.33 15.69 -1.63
N SER A 112 2.37 16.04 -0.35
CA SER A 112 2.14 15.10 0.75
C SER A 112 0.74 14.45 0.72
N PHE A 113 -0.21 15.04 0.01
CA PHE A 113 -1.55 14.46 -0.21
C PHE A 113 -1.47 13.08 -0.88
N TYR A 114 -0.52 12.89 -1.77
CA TYR A 114 -0.34 11.62 -2.51
C TYR A 114 0.58 10.63 -1.80
N VAL A 115 1.04 10.94 -0.60
CA VAL A 115 1.93 10.07 0.19
C VAL A 115 1.13 9.29 1.21
N GLU A 116 1.24 7.97 1.17
CA GLU A 116 0.59 7.06 2.10
C GLU A 116 1.62 6.20 2.84
N LYS A 117 1.26 5.72 4.04
CA LYS A 117 2.11 4.79 4.79
C LYS A 117 2.08 3.41 4.15
N GLY A 118 3.25 2.91 3.78
CA GLY A 118 3.41 1.60 3.13
C GLY A 118 3.56 0.43 4.10
N ASN A 119 3.29 0.61 5.39
CA ASN A 119 3.43 -0.45 6.39
C ASN A 119 2.54 -1.65 6.05
N PHE A 120 3.09 -2.86 6.14
CA PHE A 120 2.32 -4.07 5.92
C PHE A 120 2.85 -5.26 6.73
N LEU A 121 1.97 -6.24 6.95
CA LEU A 121 2.29 -7.59 7.40
C LEU A 121 1.73 -8.59 6.39
N ARG A 122 2.58 -9.49 5.89
CA ARG A 122 2.21 -10.48 4.88
C ARG A 122 2.51 -11.90 5.33
N LEU A 123 1.55 -12.81 5.18
CA LEU A 123 1.81 -14.26 5.21
C LEU A 123 2.33 -14.68 3.84
N ARG A 124 3.67 -14.79 3.74
CA ARG A 124 4.36 -15.09 2.47
C ARG A 124 4.23 -16.54 2.06
N ASN A 125 4.28 -17.44 3.03
CA ASN A 125 4.15 -18.85 2.76
C ASN A 125 3.43 -19.52 3.94
N LEU A 126 2.51 -20.42 3.61
CA LEU A 126 1.93 -21.39 4.53
C LEU A 126 2.02 -22.76 3.87
N GLN A 127 2.64 -23.69 4.54
CA GLN A 127 2.69 -25.08 4.12
C GLN A 127 2.15 -25.97 5.24
N ILE A 128 1.17 -26.80 4.90
CA ILE A 128 0.61 -27.81 5.79
C ILE A 128 0.89 -29.15 5.15
N GLY A 129 1.54 -30.05 5.87
CA GLY A 129 1.93 -31.33 5.34
C GLY A 129 1.68 -32.48 6.31
N TRP A 130 1.61 -33.65 5.73
CA TRP A 130 1.45 -34.92 6.42
C TRP A 130 2.48 -35.92 5.91
N ASN A 131 3.30 -36.41 6.81
CA ASN A 131 4.21 -37.51 6.56
C ASN A 131 3.43 -38.83 6.78
N LEU A 132 3.33 -39.65 5.76
CA LEU A 132 2.62 -40.93 5.90
C LEU A 132 3.35 -41.84 6.91
N PRO A 133 2.62 -42.52 7.82
CA PRO A 133 3.19 -43.54 8.69
C PRO A 133 3.92 -44.62 7.92
N LYS A 134 5.05 -45.07 8.46
CA LYS A 134 5.88 -46.10 7.78
C LYS A 134 5.12 -47.36 7.41
N ASP A 135 4.17 -47.77 8.27
CA ASP A 135 3.33 -48.97 8.01
C ASP A 135 2.44 -48.83 6.77
N LEU A 136 1.97 -47.59 6.50
CA LEU A 136 1.19 -47.33 5.27
C LEU A 136 2.10 -47.28 4.04
N CYS A 137 3.27 -46.66 4.18
CA CYS A 137 4.26 -46.60 3.11
C CYS A 137 4.73 -48.00 2.71
N ALA A 138 5.01 -48.90 3.67
CA ALA A 138 5.44 -50.28 3.44
C ALA A 138 4.38 -51.09 2.66
N LYS A 139 3.10 -50.93 2.96
CA LYS A 139 2.01 -51.57 2.22
C LYS A 139 1.95 -51.18 0.74
N ALA A 140 2.45 -49.99 0.42
CA ALA A 140 2.50 -49.48 -0.95
C ALA A 140 3.88 -49.65 -1.61
N ASN A 141 4.80 -50.44 -1.00
CA ASN A 141 6.20 -50.59 -1.42
C ASN A 141 6.94 -49.24 -1.58
N MET A 142 6.61 -48.25 -0.73
CA MET A 142 7.24 -46.95 -0.68
C MET A 142 8.03 -46.77 0.63
N THR A 143 9.14 -46.03 0.58
CA THR A 143 10.00 -45.86 1.73
C THR A 143 9.58 -44.64 2.59
N ASP A 144 9.18 -43.56 1.95
CA ASP A 144 8.76 -42.30 2.59
C ASP A 144 7.81 -41.54 1.65
N VAL A 145 6.67 -41.14 2.15
CA VAL A 145 5.68 -40.39 1.39
C VAL A 145 5.27 -39.14 2.20
N LYS A 146 5.34 -38.00 1.57
CA LYS A 146 4.89 -36.72 2.13
C LYS A 146 3.83 -36.13 1.23
N VAL A 147 2.73 -35.74 1.83
CA VAL A 147 1.67 -35.00 1.15
C VAL A 147 1.59 -33.63 1.78
N TYR A 148 1.62 -32.58 0.98
CA TYR A 148 1.53 -31.21 1.49
C TYR A 148 0.71 -30.32 0.59
N LEU A 149 0.13 -29.31 1.21
CA LEU A 149 -0.51 -28.16 0.57
C LEU A 149 0.30 -26.93 0.90
N THR A 150 0.60 -26.12 -0.11
CA THR A 150 1.29 -24.86 0.08
C THR A 150 0.51 -23.71 -0.53
N GLY A 151 0.50 -22.57 0.16
CA GLY A 151 -0.04 -21.32 -0.33
C GLY A 151 0.97 -20.19 -0.17
N ASN A 152 1.09 -19.35 -1.19
CA ASN A 152 1.99 -18.21 -1.18
C ASN A 152 1.19 -16.90 -1.19
N ASN A 153 1.66 -15.90 -0.43
CA ASN A 153 1.07 -14.57 -0.34
C ASN A 153 -0.44 -14.60 -0.06
N LEU A 154 -0.85 -15.43 0.90
CA LEU A 154 -2.27 -15.71 1.16
C LEU A 154 -3.03 -14.48 1.63
N PHE A 155 -2.41 -13.62 2.41
CA PHE A 155 -3.00 -12.35 2.81
C PHE A 155 -1.92 -11.31 3.13
N THR A 156 -2.32 -10.05 3.00
CA THR A 156 -1.54 -8.88 3.41
C THR A 156 -2.45 -7.96 4.23
N VAL A 157 -1.97 -7.57 5.40
CA VAL A 157 -2.63 -6.56 6.24
C VAL A 157 -1.88 -5.26 6.06
N THR A 158 -2.56 -4.22 5.62
CA THR A 158 -2.00 -2.89 5.37
C THR A 158 -3.08 -1.82 5.42
N ASN A 159 -2.70 -0.59 5.70
CA ASN A 159 -3.55 0.60 5.57
C ASN A 159 -3.37 1.31 4.22
N TYR A 160 -2.45 0.83 3.38
CA TYR A 160 -2.25 1.37 2.05
C TYR A 160 -3.47 1.09 1.17
N ARG A 161 -3.99 2.12 0.50
CA ARG A 161 -5.21 2.03 -0.33
C ARG A 161 -4.98 1.45 -1.72
N GLY A 162 -3.71 1.36 -2.16
CA GLY A 162 -3.34 0.80 -3.45
C GLY A 162 -3.39 -0.74 -3.50
N PHE A 163 -2.98 -1.30 -4.63
CA PHE A 163 -3.08 -2.74 -4.88
C PHE A 163 -2.13 -3.58 -4.02
N ASP A 164 -0.87 -3.16 -3.92
CA ASP A 164 0.16 -3.91 -3.17
C ASP A 164 1.20 -2.94 -2.57
N PRO A 165 1.39 -2.93 -1.23
CA PRO A 165 2.37 -2.07 -0.59
C PRO A 165 3.83 -2.48 -0.86
N VAL A 166 4.07 -3.65 -1.48
CA VAL A 166 5.41 -4.13 -1.89
C VAL A 166 5.73 -3.73 -3.32
N SER A 167 4.77 -3.21 -4.08
CA SER A 167 5.02 -2.74 -5.44
C SER A 167 5.96 -1.54 -5.40
N TYR A 168 7.24 -1.81 -5.65
CA TYR A 168 8.22 -0.76 -5.87
C TYR A 168 7.91 -0.11 -7.21
N THR A 169 7.35 1.07 -7.17
CA THR A 169 7.45 1.97 -8.30
C THR A 169 8.91 2.40 -8.39
N HIS A 170 9.66 1.77 -9.27
CA HIS A 170 10.94 2.31 -9.68
C HIS A 170 10.66 3.65 -10.35
N LEU A 171 11.02 4.71 -9.65
CA LEU A 171 11.13 6.04 -10.22
C LEU A 171 12.44 6.13 -11.00
#